data_98d0f8f5ada50e620c95aef82dcc884c
#
_entry.id   98d0f8f5ada50e620c95aef82dcc884c
#
_cell.length_a   1.000
_cell.length_b   1.000
_cell.length_c   1.000
_cell.angle_alpha   90.00
_cell.angle_beta   90.00
_cell.angle_gamma   90.00
#
_symmetry.space_group_name_H-M   'P 1'
#
loop_
_entity.id
_entity.type
_entity.pdbx_description
1 polymer ?
#
loop_
_entity_poly.entity_id
_entity_poly.type
_entity_poly.pdbx_seq_one_letter_code
_entity_poly.pdbx_strand_id
1 'polypeptide(L)'
;MDEHTKQLLLLGREHYQKRDLDRAEQALRQVVEREDRLADVHDMLGVICHARGNFAQAEHHFERALAINPSYTEAALNLAVTYNDRGKYEAGRQVYARIKGAPSGPLQGLDPFARGKIANMHAEIAQAYADAGLVREAITEYEKAVGLCPQFADLRARLGALLRDVNDLQRAREQYEAAIEARPAYVPASIQLGVTLLAMGDAPAATSQWRRVLDIEPENVRAKMYLRVVSSAGEGASPTPEAAQSVLGGSVGSSDS
;
A
#
# COMPACT_ATOMS: atom_id res chain seq x y z
N MET A 1 -1.35 -38.98 9.56
CA MET A 1 -0.67 -38.18 10.60
C MET A 1 -0.92 -38.81 11.96
N ASP A 2 0.12 -39.16 12.70
CA ASP A 2 0.01 -39.72 14.05
C ASP A 2 -0.35 -38.65 15.10
N GLU A 3 -0.71 -39.07 16.33
CA GLU A 3 -1.21 -38.16 17.39
C GLU A 3 -0.11 -37.20 17.85
N HIS A 4 1.15 -37.64 17.89
CA HIS A 4 2.28 -36.81 18.27
C HIS A 4 2.53 -35.70 17.23
N THR A 5 2.44 -36.03 15.94
CA THR A 5 2.59 -35.02 14.85
C THR A 5 1.44 -34.01 14.85
N LYS A 6 0.22 -34.42 15.22
CA LYS A 6 -0.91 -33.49 15.40
C LYS A 6 -0.67 -32.51 16.56
N GLN A 7 -0.13 -33.00 17.68
CA GLN A 7 0.22 -32.16 18.81
C GLN A 7 1.30 -31.14 18.46
N LEU A 8 2.35 -31.58 17.76
CA LEU A 8 3.42 -30.69 17.26
C LEU A 8 2.88 -29.62 16.30
N LEU A 9 1.96 -30.00 15.42
CA LEU A 9 1.32 -29.05 14.49
C LEU A 9 0.50 -28.02 15.25
N LEU A 10 -0.29 -28.44 16.23
CA LEU A 10 -1.10 -27.52 17.05
C LEU A 10 -0.19 -26.55 17.82
N LEU A 11 0.86 -27.06 18.45
CA LEU A 11 1.82 -26.26 19.19
C LEU A 11 2.56 -25.27 18.30
N GLY A 12 3.01 -25.72 17.11
CA GLY A 12 3.66 -24.86 16.14
C GLY A 12 2.78 -23.72 15.67
N ARG A 13 1.49 -23.98 15.38
CA ARG A 13 0.53 -22.94 15.00
C ARG A 13 0.26 -21.96 16.14
N GLU A 14 0.14 -22.45 17.38
CA GLU A 14 -0.07 -21.60 18.55
C GLU A 14 1.10 -20.65 18.76
N HIS A 15 2.34 -21.14 18.72
CA HIS A 15 3.54 -20.31 18.82
C HIS A 15 3.64 -19.32 17.66
N TYR A 16 3.31 -19.73 16.43
CA TYR A 16 3.29 -18.85 15.26
C TYR A 16 2.32 -17.68 15.43
N GLN A 17 1.09 -17.96 15.92
CA GLN A 17 0.10 -16.92 16.20
C GLN A 17 0.55 -15.95 17.30
N LYS A 18 1.26 -16.45 18.30
CA LYS A 18 1.85 -15.64 19.38
C LYS A 18 3.12 -14.90 18.99
N ARG A 19 3.58 -15.03 17.73
CA ARG A 19 4.83 -14.46 17.25
C ARG A 19 6.09 -15.01 17.95
N ASP A 20 6.00 -16.14 18.63
CA ASP A 20 7.14 -16.89 19.17
C ASP A 20 7.74 -17.75 18.05
N LEU A 21 8.48 -17.07 17.16
CA LEU A 21 8.97 -17.68 15.91
C LEU A 21 9.99 -18.80 16.14
N ASP A 22 10.73 -18.75 17.26
CA ASP A 22 11.74 -19.79 17.56
C ASP A 22 11.09 -21.12 17.91
N ARG A 23 10.10 -21.10 18.80
CA ARG A 23 9.37 -22.30 19.18
C ARG A 23 8.44 -22.79 18.08
N ALA A 24 7.85 -21.85 17.31
CA ALA A 24 7.05 -22.20 16.15
C ALA A 24 7.89 -22.97 15.13
N GLU A 25 9.09 -22.48 14.76
CA GLU A 25 9.97 -23.14 13.81
C GLU A 25 10.39 -24.53 14.29
N GLN A 26 10.79 -24.65 15.56
CA GLN A 26 11.22 -25.94 16.13
C GLN A 26 10.12 -26.99 16.03
N ALA A 27 8.87 -26.65 16.36
CA ALA A 27 7.74 -27.57 16.28
C ALA A 27 7.37 -27.89 14.83
N LEU A 28 7.28 -26.86 13.96
CA LEU A 28 6.87 -27.02 12.56
C LEU A 28 7.91 -27.81 11.73
N ARG A 29 9.22 -27.68 11.99
CA ARG A 29 10.26 -28.51 11.35
C ARG A 29 10.08 -29.99 11.67
N GLN A 30 9.79 -30.34 12.91
CA GLN A 30 9.52 -31.72 13.29
C GLN A 30 8.25 -32.27 12.62
N VAL A 31 7.26 -31.42 12.37
CA VAL A 31 6.08 -31.81 11.58
C VAL A 31 6.46 -32.14 10.15
N VAL A 32 7.23 -31.28 9.47
CA VAL A 32 7.65 -31.49 8.07
C VAL A 32 8.54 -32.72 7.90
N GLU A 33 9.41 -33.04 8.87
CA GLU A 33 10.23 -34.27 8.85
C GLU A 33 9.38 -35.55 8.81
N ARG A 34 8.15 -35.52 9.34
CA ARG A 34 7.26 -36.66 9.42
C ARG A 34 6.15 -36.61 8.36
N GLU A 35 5.67 -35.44 8.05
CA GLU A 35 4.57 -35.18 7.11
C GLU A 35 4.87 -33.95 6.25
N ASP A 36 5.51 -34.19 5.12
CA ASP A 36 5.99 -33.14 4.18
C ASP A 36 4.86 -32.60 3.26
N ARG A 37 3.60 -33.10 3.39
CA ARG A 37 2.49 -32.74 2.50
C ARG A 37 1.54 -31.70 3.08
N LEU A 38 2.00 -30.86 3.98
CA LEU A 38 1.20 -29.81 4.62
C LEU A 38 1.61 -28.44 4.08
N ALA A 39 0.87 -27.95 3.08
CA ALA A 39 1.16 -26.68 2.40
C ALA A 39 1.19 -25.48 3.36
N ASP A 40 0.30 -25.45 4.35
CA ASP A 40 0.23 -24.39 5.35
C ASP A 40 1.43 -24.40 6.32
N VAL A 41 1.98 -25.58 6.62
CA VAL A 41 3.20 -25.70 7.45
C VAL A 41 4.40 -25.16 6.70
N HIS A 42 4.51 -25.46 5.42
CA HIS A 42 5.57 -24.91 4.58
C HIS A 42 5.41 -23.38 4.44
N ASP A 43 4.21 -22.87 4.28
CA ASP A 43 4.00 -21.41 4.23
C ASP A 43 4.44 -20.74 5.55
N MET A 44 4.04 -21.27 6.70
CA MET A 44 4.47 -20.74 8.00
C MET A 44 5.99 -20.77 8.18
N LEU A 45 6.65 -21.86 7.78
CA LEU A 45 8.13 -21.94 7.82
C LEU A 45 8.77 -20.96 6.86
N GLY A 46 8.19 -20.76 5.68
CA GLY A 46 8.61 -19.76 4.71
C GLY A 46 8.56 -18.35 5.29
N VAL A 47 7.44 -17.98 5.96
CA VAL A 47 7.29 -16.69 6.63
C VAL A 47 8.31 -16.50 7.75
N ILE A 48 8.57 -17.54 8.56
CA ILE A 48 9.57 -17.47 9.62
C ILE A 48 10.98 -17.26 9.04
N CYS A 49 11.35 -18.01 8.00
CA CYS A 49 12.64 -17.86 7.33
C CYS A 49 12.80 -16.48 6.70
N HIS A 50 11.75 -15.96 6.07
CA HIS A 50 11.74 -14.62 5.48
C HIS A 50 11.95 -13.53 6.55
N ALA A 51 11.22 -13.62 7.66
CA ALA A 51 11.33 -12.66 8.77
C ALA A 51 12.75 -12.60 9.39
N ARG A 52 13.53 -13.66 9.23
CA ARG A 52 14.94 -13.73 9.66
C ARG A 52 15.95 -13.36 8.57
N GLY A 53 15.50 -12.95 7.40
CA GLY A 53 16.37 -12.66 6.25
C GLY A 53 16.91 -13.89 5.54
N ASN A 54 16.46 -15.10 5.90
CA ASN A 54 16.87 -16.36 5.25
C ASN A 54 16.04 -16.59 3.97
N PHE A 55 16.13 -15.65 3.03
CA PHE A 55 15.29 -15.63 1.83
C PHE A 55 15.44 -16.89 0.96
N ALA A 56 16.60 -17.54 0.95
CA ALA A 56 16.78 -18.77 0.19
C ALA A 56 15.96 -19.95 0.75
N GLN A 57 15.87 -20.06 2.07
CA GLN A 57 15.05 -21.08 2.72
C GLN A 57 13.57 -20.73 2.63
N ALA A 58 13.23 -19.43 2.75
CA ALA A 58 11.87 -18.95 2.56
C ALA A 58 11.34 -19.30 1.16
N GLU A 59 12.12 -19.02 0.11
CA GLU A 59 11.81 -19.37 -1.28
C GLU A 59 11.51 -20.88 -1.39
N HIS A 60 12.41 -21.73 -0.87
CA HIS A 60 12.23 -23.18 -0.92
C HIS A 60 10.92 -23.64 -0.26
N HIS A 61 10.61 -23.11 0.91
CA HIS A 61 9.38 -23.45 1.63
C HIS A 61 8.12 -22.98 0.89
N PHE A 62 8.11 -21.77 0.37
CA PHE A 62 6.96 -21.28 -0.41
C PHE A 62 6.76 -22.03 -1.72
N GLU A 63 7.86 -22.38 -2.43
CA GLU A 63 7.78 -23.23 -3.63
C GLU A 63 7.22 -24.62 -3.29
N ARG A 64 7.62 -25.17 -2.14
CA ARG A 64 7.10 -26.45 -1.66
C ARG A 64 5.62 -26.37 -1.32
N ALA A 65 5.18 -25.30 -0.64
CA ALA A 65 3.76 -25.06 -0.37
C ALA A 65 2.93 -25.02 -1.67
N LEU A 66 3.42 -24.34 -2.71
CA LEU A 66 2.78 -24.26 -4.00
C LEU A 66 2.83 -25.54 -4.81
N ALA A 67 3.86 -26.39 -4.63
CA ALA A 67 3.90 -27.71 -5.24
C ALA A 67 2.84 -28.66 -4.64
N ILE A 68 2.53 -28.49 -3.34
CA ILE A 68 1.47 -29.25 -2.66
C ILE A 68 0.09 -28.69 -2.99
N ASN A 69 -0.06 -27.37 -2.92
CA ASN A 69 -1.31 -26.67 -3.24
C ASN A 69 -1.05 -25.51 -4.24
N PRO A 70 -1.17 -25.75 -5.55
CA PRO A 70 -0.90 -24.74 -6.58
C PRO A 70 -1.84 -23.51 -6.51
N SER A 71 -2.97 -23.61 -5.83
CA SER A 71 -3.94 -22.51 -5.66
C SER A 71 -3.74 -21.76 -4.32
N TYR A 72 -2.67 -22.05 -3.56
CA TYR A 72 -2.40 -21.41 -2.28
C TYR A 72 -1.91 -19.97 -2.48
N THR A 73 -2.86 -19.04 -2.56
CA THR A 73 -2.62 -17.63 -2.89
C THR A 73 -1.66 -16.95 -1.91
N GLU A 74 -1.76 -17.25 -0.61
CA GLU A 74 -0.89 -16.64 0.41
C GLU A 74 0.58 -17.04 0.21
N ALA A 75 0.85 -18.34 0.01
CA ALA A 75 2.20 -18.81 -0.28
C ALA A 75 2.76 -18.21 -1.58
N ALA A 76 1.92 -18.04 -2.61
CA ALA A 76 2.33 -17.44 -3.87
C ALA A 76 2.67 -15.95 -3.70
N LEU A 77 1.92 -15.21 -2.88
CA LEU A 77 2.23 -13.82 -2.56
C LEU A 77 3.54 -13.70 -1.77
N ASN A 78 3.69 -14.52 -0.74
CA ASN A 78 4.91 -14.57 0.06
C ASN A 78 6.14 -14.92 -0.79
N LEU A 79 5.99 -15.84 -1.75
CA LEU A 79 7.05 -16.19 -2.70
C LEU A 79 7.40 -15.01 -3.62
N ALA A 80 6.40 -14.30 -4.15
CA ALA A 80 6.65 -13.15 -5.01
C ALA A 80 7.41 -12.03 -4.28
N VAL A 81 7.06 -11.76 -3.01
CA VAL A 81 7.82 -10.83 -2.13
C VAL A 81 9.24 -11.33 -1.95
N THR A 82 9.41 -12.61 -1.58
CA THR A 82 10.73 -13.19 -1.35
C THR A 82 11.61 -13.14 -2.61
N TYR A 83 11.05 -13.34 -3.80
CA TYR A 83 11.77 -13.16 -5.06
C TYR A 83 12.22 -11.73 -5.28
N ASN A 84 11.37 -10.74 -4.96
CA ASN A 84 11.72 -9.32 -5.05
C ASN A 84 12.87 -8.96 -4.10
N ASP A 85 12.83 -9.42 -2.85
CA ASP A 85 13.89 -9.19 -1.86
C ASP A 85 15.24 -9.85 -2.26
N ARG A 86 15.17 -10.89 -3.10
CA ARG A 86 16.35 -11.53 -3.70
C ARG A 86 16.78 -10.92 -5.04
N GLY A 87 16.12 -9.87 -5.52
CA GLY A 87 16.37 -9.26 -6.83
C GLY A 87 15.89 -10.11 -8.02
N LYS A 88 15.10 -11.17 -7.79
CA LYS A 88 14.55 -12.05 -8.82
C LYS A 88 13.20 -11.50 -9.35
N TYR A 89 13.19 -10.26 -9.80
CA TYR A 89 11.96 -9.53 -10.17
C TYR A 89 11.11 -10.23 -11.21
N GLU A 90 11.73 -10.86 -12.22
CA GLU A 90 10.99 -11.55 -13.27
C GLU A 90 10.28 -12.81 -12.74
N ALA A 91 10.92 -13.57 -11.85
CA ALA A 91 10.31 -14.72 -11.19
C ALA A 91 9.12 -14.27 -10.31
N GLY A 92 9.28 -13.18 -9.57
CA GLY A 92 8.19 -12.57 -8.78
C GLY A 92 6.99 -12.20 -9.67
N ARG A 93 7.22 -11.56 -10.81
CA ARG A 93 6.17 -11.24 -11.79
C ARG A 93 5.46 -12.47 -12.33
N GLN A 94 6.20 -13.54 -12.63
CA GLN A 94 5.61 -14.78 -13.15
C GLN A 94 4.73 -15.49 -12.13
N VAL A 95 5.17 -15.57 -10.87
CA VAL A 95 4.35 -16.12 -9.78
C VAL A 95 3.09 -15.27 -9.61
N TYR A 96 3.22 -13.95 -9.61
CA TYR A 96 2.12 -13.02 -9.52
C TYR A 96 1.13 -13.14 -10.70
N ALA A 97 1.64 -13.33 -11.91
CA ALA A 97 0.81 -13.54 -13.11
C ALA A 97 0.00 -14.85 -13.05
N ARG A 98 0.55 -15.90 -12.41
CA ARG A 98 -0.18 -17.17 -12.19
C ARG A 98 -1.35 -17.01 -11.22
N ILE A 99 -1.20 -16.19 -10.17
CA ILE A 99 -2.31 -15.85 -9.27
C ILE A 99 -3.41 -15.12 -10.06
N LYS A 100 -3.04 -14.27 -11.01
CA LYS A 100 -3.94 -13.56 -11.91
C LYS A 100 -4.59 -14.46 -12.96
N GLY A 101 -3.96 -15.57 -13.35
CA GLY A 101 -4.43 -16.54 -14.32
C GLY A 101 -5.33 -17.65 -13.75
N ALA A 102 -5.59 -17.69 -12.44
CA ALA A 102 -6.72 -18.44 -11.89
C ALA A 102 -8.03 -17.88 -12.52
N PRO A 103 -9.05 -18.75 -12.78
CA PRO A 103 -10.12 -18.44 -13.72
C PRO A 103 -10.70 -17.06 -13.49
N SER A 104 -10.76 -16.30 -14.58
CA SER A 104 -11.20 -14.91 -14.69
C SER A 104 -12.62 -14.70 -14.16
N GLY A 105 -12.76 -14.76 -12.85
CA GLY A 105 -13.79 -14.07 -12.13
C GLY A 105 -13.23 -12.71 -11.71
N PRO A 106 -14.04 -11.66 -11.60
CA PRO A 106 -13.58 -10.36 -11.15
C PRO A 106 -12.83 -10.54 -9.81
N LEU A 107 -11.84 -9.70 -9.55
CA LEU A 107 -11.02 -9.62 -8.30
C LEU A 107 -11.86 -9.69 -6.99
N GLN A 108 -13.17 -9.72 -7.11
CA GLN A 108 -14.18 -9.94 -6.08
C GLN A 108 -14.09 -11.30 -5.36
N GLY A 109 -13.39 -12.29 -5.92
CA GLY A 109 -13.18 -13.60 -5.27
C GLY A 109 -11.98 -13.70 -4.36
N LEU A 110 -11.09 -12.70 -4.33
CA LEU A 110 -9.96 -12.67 -3.42
C LEU A 110 -10.43 -12.24 -2.02
N ASP A 111 -9.95 -12.94 -1.00
CA ASP A 111 -10.11 -12.54 0.39
C ASP A 111 -9.70 -11.07 0.58
N PRO A 112 -10.46 -10.25 1.33
CA PRO A 112 -10.15 -8.85 1.59
C PRO A 112 -8.74 -8.60 2.13
N PHE A 113 -8.22 -9.52 2.95
CA PHE A 113 -6.87 -9.44 3.49
C PHE A 113 -5.80 -9.64 2.39
N ALA A 114 -5.98 -10.63 1.51
CA ALA A 114 -5.09 -10.85 0.38
C ALA A 114 -5.09 -9.65 -0.59
N ARG A 115 -6.27 -9.07 -0.87
CA ARG A 115 -6.37 -7.84 -1.67
C ARG A 115 -5.60 -6.68 -1.04
N GLY A 116 -5.73 -6.50 0.28
CA GLY A 116 -5.01 -5.47 1.02
C GLY A 116 -3.50 -5.64 0.93
N LYS A 117 -2.98 -6.86 1.11
CA LYS A 117 -1.54 -7.15 0.94
C LYS A 117 -1.06 -6.81 -0.47
N ILE A 118 -1.79 -7.24 -1.51
CA ILE A 118 -1.43 -6.96 -2.90
C ILE A 118 -1.45 -5.45 -3.19
N ALA A 119 -2.45 -4.73 -2.69
CA ALA A 119 -2.55 -3.29 -2.84
C ALA A 119 -1.34 -2.58 -2.21
N ASN A 120 -0.93 -3.00 -1.01
CA ASN A 120 0.25 -2.45 -0.35
C ASN A 120 1.55 -2.75 -1.12
N MET A 121 1.71 -3.95 -1.66
CA MET A 121 2.87 -4.28 -2.52
C MET A 121 2.94 -3.39 -3.76
N HIS A 122 1.81 -3.15 -4.44
CA HIS A 122 1.77 -2.19 -5.55
C HIS A 122 2.12 -0.78 -5.09
N ALA A 123 1.67 -0.37 -3.89
CA ALA A 123 1.99 0.95 -3.34
C ALA A 123 3.49 1.10 -3.00
N GLU A 124 4.14 0.05 -2.49
CA GLU A 124 5.59 0.03 -2.23
C GLU A 124 6.39 0.14 -3.53
N ILE A 125 6.00 -0.62 -4.57
CA ILE A 125 6.61 -0.52 -5.91
C ILE A 125 6.39 0.88 -6.50
N ALA A 126 5.18 1.42 -6.36
CA ALA A 126 4.86 2.78 -6.82
C ALA A 126 5.74 3.83 -6.13
N GLN A 127 5.95 3.69 -4.82
CA GLN A 127 6.82 4.61 -4.06
C GLN A 127 8.26 4.51 -4.57
N ALA A 128 8.78 3.30 -4.79
CA ALA A 128 10.13 3.10 -5.31
C ALA A 128 10.29 3.75 -6.72
N TYR A 129 9.28 3.64 -7.59
CA TYR A 129 9.28 4.33 -8.87
C TYR A 129 9.24 5.86 -8.71
N ALA A 130 8.44 6.37 -7.77
CA ALA A 130 8.37 7.81 -7.50
C ALA A 130 9.72 8.34 -6.99
N ASP A 131 10.36 7.63 -6.07
CA ASP A 131 11.69 7.97 -5.53
C ASP A 131 12.79 7.95 -6.60
N ALA A 132 12.64 7.09 -7.62
CA ALA A 132 13.51 7.03 -8.80
C ALA A 132 13.17 8.08 -9.88
N GLY A 133 12.14 8.91 -9.67
CA GLY A 133 11.68 9.90 -10.65
C GLY A 133 10.86 9.32 -11.81
N LEU A 134 10.50 8.04 -11.77
CA LEU A 134 9.69 7.33 -12.75
C LEU A 134 8.20 7.53 -12.46
N VAL A 135 7.74 8.78 -12.61
CA VAL A 135 6.41 9.20 -12.11
C VAL A 135 5.26 8.49 -12.83
N ARG A 136 5.40 8.20 -14.13
CA ARG A 136 4.33 7.49 -14.90
C ARG A 136 4.15 6.05 -14.45
N GLU A 137 5.25 5.37 -14.18
CA GLU A 137 5.29 4.01 -13.66
C GLU A 137 4.70 3.97 -12.24
N ALA A 138 5.04 4.95 -11.41
CA ALA A 138 4.48 5.11 -10.07
C ALA A 138 2.96 5.30 -10.10
N ILE A 139 2.44 6.16 -10.98
CA ILE A 139 1.00 6.35 -11.18
C ILE A 139 0.33 5.02 -11.55
N THR A 140 0.91 4.28 -12.51
CA THR A 140 0.36 3.00 -12.95
C THR A 140 0.27 1.97 -11.82
N GLU A 141 1.27 1.91 -10.96
CA GLU A 141 1.26 0.98 -9.83
C GLU A 141 0.29 1.43 -8.72
N TYR A 142 0.19 2.73 -8.41
CA TYR A 142 -0.85 3.22 -7.50
C TYR A 142 -2.26 3.01 -8.03
N GLU A 143 -2.50 3.13 -9.35
CA GLU A 143 -3.81 2.82 -9.96
C GLU A 143 -4.20 1.35 -9.73
N LYS A 144 -3.25 0.42 -9.86
CA LYS A 144 -3.48 -1.01 -9.55
C LYS A 144 -3.80 -1.20 -8.07
N ALA A 145 -3.06 -0.54 -7.17
CA ALA A 145 -3.30 -0.59 -5.72
C ALA A 145 -4.69 -0.09 -5.35
N VAL A 146 -5.09 1.07 -5.88
CA VAL A 146 -6.42 1.67 -5.66
C VAL A 146 -7.52 0.83 -6.31
N GLY A 147 -7.27 0.21 -7.47
CA GLY A 147 -8.21 -0.71 -8.12
C GLY A 147 -8.50 -1.96 -7.27
N LEU A 148 -7.50 -2.46 -6.53
CA LEU A 148 -7.65 -3.58 -5.60
C LEU A 148 -8.40 -3.20 -4.33
N CYS A 149 -8.06 -2.04 -3.75
CA CYS A 149 -8.61 -1.56 -2.49
C CYS A 149 -9.07 -0.09 -2.59
N PRO A 150 -10.24 0.15 -3.22
CA PRO A 150 -10.74 1.51 -3.44
C PRO A 150 -10.99 2.31 -2.16
N GLN A 151 -11.15 1.63 -1.02
CA GLN A 151 -11.38 2.23 0.29
C GLN A 151 -10.09 2.73 0.99
N PHE A 152 -8.90 2.49 0.43
CA PHE A 152 -7.64 2.93 1.01
C PHE A 152 -7.39 4.41 0.70
N ALA A 153 -7.87 5.28 1.60
CA ALA A 153 -7.83 6.73 1.44
C ALA A 153 -6.39 7.28 1.31
N ASP A 154 -5.43 6.67 1.97
CA ASP A 154 -4.02 7.03 1.90
C ASP A 154 -3.40 6.73 0.52
N LEU A 155 -3.73 5.59 -0.09
CA LEU A 155 -3.25 5.27 -1.44
C LEU A 155 -3.85 6.19 -2.50
N ARG A 156 -5.15 6.51 -2.37
CA ARG A 156 -5.79 7.52 -3.23
C ARG A 156 -5.12 8.88 -3.10
N ALA A 157 -4.81 9.31 -1.87
CA ALA A 157 -4.15 10.59 -1.66
C ALA A 157 -2.73 10.63 -2.26
N ARG A 158 -1.97 9.53 -2.18
CA ARG A 158 -0.65 9.42 -2.83
C ARG A 158 -0.76 9.46 -4.35
N LEU A 159 -1.72 8.73 -4.93
CA LEU A 159 -2.01 8.79 -6.36
C LEU A 159 -2.39 10.21 -6.79
N GLY A 160 -3.27 10.87 -6.03
CA GLY A 160 -3.66 12.26 -6.28
C GLY A 160 -2.46 13.23 -6.25
N ALA A 161 -1.49 13.02 -5.36
CA ALA A 161 -0.27 13.83 -5.31
C ALA A 161 0.55 13.69 -6.58
N LEU A 162 0.82 12.47 -7.04
CA LEU A 162 1.58 12.23 -8.28
C LEU A 162 0.85 12.78 -9.52
N LEU A 163 -0.46 12.62 -9.59
CA LEU A 163 -1.27 13.17 -10.68
C LEU A 163 -1.19 14.70 -10.72
N ARG A 164 -1.23 15.37 -9.56
CA ARG A 164 -1.03 16.81 -9.47
C ARG A 164 0.39 17.21 -9.94
N ASP A 165 1.41 16.47 -9.53
CA ASP A 165 2.80 16.75 -9.88
C ASP A 165 3.04 16.65 -11.41
N VAL A 166 2.27 15.81 -12.12
CA VAL A 166 2.25 15.79 -13.60
C VAL A 166 1.21 16.73 -14.21
N ASN A 167 0.63 17.63 -13.40
CA ASN A 167 -0.39 18.62 -13.81
C ASN A 167 -1.72 18.01 -14.31
N ASP A 168 -2.01 16.75 -13.97
CA ASP A 168 -3.34 16.13 -14.21
C ASP A 168 -4.28 16.47 -13.04
N LEU A 169 -4.65 17.77 -12.97
CA LEU A 169 -5.39 18.32 -11.85
C LEU A 169 -6.78 17.72 -11.71
N GLN A 170 -7.41 17.37 -12.82
CA GLN A 170 -8.75 16.79 -12.81
C GLN A 170 -8.75 15.42 -12.15
N ARG A 171 -7.85 14.52 -12.58
CA ARG A 171 -7.73 13.19 -11.98
C ARG A 171 -7.22 13.26 -10.53
N ALA A 172 -6.33 14.21 -10.22
CA ALA A 172 -5.88 14.44 -8.85
C ALA A 172 -7.07 14.79 -7.92
N ARG A 173 -7.93 15.72 -8.36
CA ARG A 173 -9.16 16.09 -7.67
C ARG A 173 -10.03 14.86 -7.39
N GLU A 174 -10.32 14.05 -8.42
CA GLU A 174 -11.14 12.85 -8.29
C GLU A 174 -10.58 11.85 -7.26
N GLN A 175 -9.25 11.68 -7.21
CA GLN A 175 -8.63 10.80 -6.23
C GLN A 175 -8.74 11.35 -4.80
N TYR A 176 -8.59 12.65 -4.59
CA TYR A 176 -8.77 13.25 -3.26
C TYR A 176 -10.22 13.24 -2.81
N GLU A 177 -11.17 13.50 -3.69
CA GLU A 177 -12.62 13.42 -3.40
C GLU A 177 -12.99 11.99 -2.98
N ALA A 178 -12.54 10.98 -3.72
CA ALA A 178 -12.76 9.57 -3.39
C ALA A 178 -12.04 9.14 -2.10
N ALA A 179 -10.88 9.73 -1.76
CA ALA A 179 -10.21 9.50 -0.48
C ALA A 179 -11.03 10.03 0.71
N ILE A 180 -11.64 11.21 0.53
CA ILE A 180 -12.51 11.85 1.54
C ILE A 180 -13.83 11.07 1.67
N GLU A 181 -14.38 10.56 0.57
CA GLU A 181 -15.57 9.71 0.59
C GLU A 181 -15.32 8.42 1.38
N ALA A 182 -14.17 7.77 1.13
CA ALA A 182 -13.76 6.56 1.86
C ALA A 182 -13.48 6.82 3.34
N ARG A 183 -12.93 7.99 3.68
CA ARG A 183 -12.62 8.40 5.05
C ARG A 183 -12.88 9.90 5.24
N PRO A 184 -14.09 10.30 5.68
CA PRO A 184 -14.48 11.70 5.78
C PRO A 184 -13.58 12.59 6.67
N ALA A 185 -12.91 12.01 7.68
CA ALA A 185 -12.00 12.73 8.56
C ALA A 185 -10.52 12.62 8.11
N TYR A 186 -10.26 12.25 6.85
CA TYR A 186 -8.90 12.15 6.35
C TYR A 186 -8.38 13.52 5.92
N VAL A 187 -7.93 14.29 6.90
CA VAL A 187 -7.43 15.67 6.78
C VAL A 187 -6.37 15.84 5.67
N PRO A 188 -5.38 14.94 5.49
CA PRO A 188 -4.40 15.10 4.42
C PRO A 188 -5.02 15.23 3.03
N ALA A 189 -6.04 14.42 2.69
CA ALA A 189 -6.72 14.54 1.40
C ALA A 189 -7.52 15.84 1.26
N SER A 190 -8.20 16.28 2.31
CA SER A 190 -8.96 17.54 2.30
C SER A 190 -8.06 18.77 2.09
N ILE A 191 -6.88 18.77 2.71
CA ILE A 191 -5.88 19.83 2.49
C ILE A 191 -5.42 19.84 1.03
N GLN A 192 -5.04 18.67 0.49
CA GLN A 192 -4.53 18.55 -0.87
C GLN A 192 -5.60 18.80 -1.93
N LEU A 193 -6.84 18.43 -1.65
CA LEU A 193 -7.97 18.80 -2.50
C LEU A 193 -8.10 20.32 -2.61
N GLY A 194 -8.04 21.05 -1.49
CA GLY A 194 -8.08 22.50 -1.50
C GLY A 194 -6.93 23.11 -2.33
N VAL A 195 -5.71 22.56 -2.20
CA VAL A 195 -4.56 22.98 -3.02
C VAL A 195 -4.81 22.73 -4.51
N THR A 196 -5.35 21.57 -4.86
CA THR A 196 -5.66 21.21 -6.24
C THR A 196 -6.76 22.10 -6.82
N LEU A 197 -7.83 22.37 -6.07
CA LEU A 197 -8.91 23.28 -6.47
C LEU A 197 -8.40 24.70 -6.70
N LEU A 198 -7.50 25.19 -5.84
CA LEU A 198 -6.87 26.49 -6.04
C LEU A 198 -6.03 26.53 -7.33
N ALA A 199 -5.27 25.47 -7.61
CA ALA A 199 -4.50 25.33 -8.85
C ALA A 199 -5.40 25.28 -10.10
N MET A 200 -6.64 24.76 -9.96
CA MET A 200 -7.66 24.79 -11.01
C MET A 200 -8.37 26.15 -11.15
N GLY A 201 -8.07 27.13 -10.28
CA GLY A 201 -8.68 28.45 -10.28
C GLY A 201 -9.96 28.56 -9.44
N ASP A 202 -10.37 27.49 -8.75
CA ASP A 202 -11.57 27.47 -7.91
C ASP A 202 -11.24 27.82 -6.44
N ALA A 203 -10.91 29.09 -6.22
CA ALA A 203 -10.58 29.60 -4.89
C ALA A 203 -11.75 29.48 -3.87
N PRO A 204 -13.04 29.67 -4.25
CA PRO A 204 -14.16 29.46 -3.36
C PRO A 204 -14.25 28.00 -2.85
N ALA A 205 -14.15 27.02 -3.74
CA ALA A 205 -14.17 25.60 -3.37
C ALA A 205 -12.96 25.21 -2.51
N ALA A 206 -11.76 25.71 -2.85
CA ALA A 206 -10.56 25.52 -2.04
C ALA A 206 -10.74 26.03 -0.61
N THR A 207 -11.26 27.25 -0.47
CA THR A 207 -11.57 27.88 0.83
C THR A 207 -12.55 27.04 1.64
N SER A 208 -13.58 26.52 1.00
CA SER A 208 -14.57 25.65 1.63
C SER A 208 -13.92 24.37 2.18
N GLN A 209 -13.02 23.74 1.42
CA GLN A 209 -12.32 22.55 1.87
C GLN A 209 -11.42 22.82 3.08
N TRP A 210 -10.67 23.91 3.10
CA TRP A 210 -9.81 24.22 4.25
C TRP A 210 -10.59 24.65 5.50
N ARG A 211 -11.76 25.29 5.36
CA ARG A 211 -12.67 25.56 6.48
C ARG A 211 -13.17 24.24 7.07
N ARG A 212 -13.58 23.30 6.23
CA ARG A 212 -13.98 21.96 6.67
C ARG A 212 -12.86 21.22 7.42
N VAL A 213 -11.59 21.43 7.03
CA VAL A 213 -10.46 20.92 7.82
C VAL A 213 -10.42 21.53 9.22
N LEU A 214 -10.69 22.84 9.36
CA LEU A 214 -10.70 23.48 10.67
C LEU A 214 -11.92 23.09 11.54
N ASP A 215 -13.00 22.60 10.94
CA ASP A 215 -14.13 22.00 11.69
C ASP A 215 -13.70 20.67 12.34
N ILE A 216 -12.76 19.93 11.73
CA ILE A 216 -12.22 18.66 12.23
C ILE A 216 -11.01 18.91 13.17
N GLU A 217 -10.09 19.78 12.73
CA GLU A 217 -8.86 20.12 13.42
C GLU A 217 -8.73 21.65 13.53
N PRO A 218 -9.31 22.30 14.56
CA PRO A 218 -9.33 23.76 14.70
C PRO A 218 -7.94 24.42 14.70
N GLU A 219 -6.92 23.70 15.13
CA GLU A 219 -5.54 24.19 15.19
C GLU A 219 -4.68 23.79 13.98
N ASN A 220 -5.26 23.27 12.90
CA ASN A 220 -4.50 22.87 11.74
C ASN A 220 -3.78 24.04 11.08
N VAL A 221 -2.46 24.08 11.22
CA VAL A 221 -1.59 25.18 10.79
C VAL A 221 -1.65 25.37 9.26
N ARG A 222 -1.69 24.26 8.50
CA ARG A 222 -1.72 24.31 7.03
C ARG A 222 -3.01 24.93 6.51
N ALA A 223 -4.15 24.50 7.04
CA ALA A 223 -5.45 25.06 6.65
C ALA A 223 -5.53 26.56 6.97
N LYS A 224 -5.09 26.98 8.17
CA LYS A 224 -5.01 28.39 8.55
C LYS A 224 -4.10 29.19 7.61
N MET A 225 -2.96 28.64 7.23
CA MET A 225 -2.01 29.27 6.32
C MET A 225 -2.64 29.48 4.93
N TYR A 226 -3.22 28.44 4.33
CA TYR A 226 -3.82 28.54 3.00
C TYR A 226 -5.01 29.54 2.97
N LEU A 227 -5.85 29.55 4.01
CA LEU A 227 -6.93 30.51 4.13
C LEU A 227 -6.43 31.96 4.17
N ARG A 228 -5.34 32.25 4.89
CA ARG A 228 -4.74 33.59 4.90
C ARG A 228 -4.23 33.99 3.51
N VAL A 229 -3.53 33.07 2.82
CA VAL A 229 -3.00 33.35 1.47
C VAL A 229 -4.11 33.74 0.51
N VAL A 230 -5.23 33.00 0.51
CA VAL A 230 -6.36 33.30 -0.37
C VAL A 230 -7.06 34.60 0.04
N SER A 231 -7.20 34.90 1.33
CA SER A 231 -7.79 36.16 1.81
C SER A 231 -6.96 37.37 1.42
N SER A 232 -5.63 37.30 1.56
CA SER A 232 -4.71 38.41 1.18
C SER A 232 -4.66 38.61 -0.34
N ALA A 233 -4.83 37.56 -1.14
CA ALA A 233 -4.91 37.67 -2.60
C ALA A 233 -6.24 38.26 -3.10
N GLY A 234 -7.32 38.12 -2.33
CA GLY A 234 -8.65 38.69 -2.65
C GLY A 234 -8.76 40.20 -2.43
N GLU A 235 -7.87 40.78 -1.63
CA GLU A 235 -7.84 42.24 -1.36
C GLU A 235 -6.96 43.04 -2.35
N GLY A 236 -6.19 42.37 -3.20
CA GLY A 236 -5.34 43.01 -4.21
C GLY A 236 -5.04 42.11 -5.38
N ALA A 237 -5.75 42.29 -6.49
CA ALA A 237 -5.58 41.66 -7.80
C ALA A 237 -5.55 40.11 -7.82
N SER A 238 -6.19 39.50 -8.81
CA SER A 238 -6.19 38.05 -9.07
C SER A 238 -4.78 37.46 -8.98
N PRO A 239 -4.54 36.39 -8.19
CA PRO A 239 -3.23 35.78 -8.06
C PRO A 239 -2.78 35.28 -9.45
N THR A 240 -1.61 35.70 -9.90
CA THR A 240 -0.98 35.12 -11.09
C THR A 240 -0.65 33.65 -10.84
N PRO A 241 -0.74 32.77 -11.84
CA PRO A 241 -0.40 31.35 -11.71
C PRO A 241 1.00 31.09 -11.10
N GLU A 242 1.94 32.04 -11.31
CA GLU A 242 3.30 31.97 -10.75
C GLU A 242 3.34 32.15 -9.22
N ALA A 243 2.51 33.01 -8.65
CA ALA A 243 2.43 33.20 -7.21
C ALA A 243 1.85 31.97 -6.50
N ALA A 244 0.89 31.29 -7.14
CA ALA A 244 0.34 30.04 -6.62
C ALA A 244 1.41 28.93 -6.64
N GLN A 245 2.24 28.83 -7.68
CA GLN A 245 3.32 27.83 -7.78
C GLN A 245 4.44 28.07 -6.75
N SER A 246 4.80 29.30 -6.46
CA SER A 246 5.82 29.63 -5.45
C SER A 246 5.42 29.22 -4.04
N VAL A 247 4.15 29.30 -3.71
CA VAL A 247 3.61 28.87 -2.39
C VAL A 247 3.44 27.34 -2.32
N LEU A 248 3.27 26.68 -3.47
CA LEU A 248 3.10 25.23 -3.59
C LEU A 248 4.43 24.46 -3.65
N GLY A 249 5.55 25.14 -4.02
CA GLY A 249 6.88 24.54 -4.19
C GLY A 249 7.75 24.45 -2.94
N GLY A 250 7.25 24.80 -1.76
CA GLY A 250 7.95 24.64 -0.47
C GLY A 250 8.19 23.17 -0.18
N SER A 251 9.37 22.67 -0.54
CA SER A 251 9.84 21.30 -0.35
C SER A 251 9.69 20.88 1.12
N VAL A 252 9.17 19.70 1.30
CA VAL A 252 9.27 18.94 2.55
C VAL A 252 10.74 18.62 2.77
N GLY A 253 11.43 19.50 3.49
CA GLY A 253 12.73 19.19 4.05
C GLY A 253 12.54 18.13 5.13
N SER A 254 13.13 16.97 4.90
CA SER A 254 13.33 15.94 5.90
C SER A 254 14.10 16.54 7.11
N SER A 255 13.49 16.48 8.29
CA SER A 255 14.20 16.60 9.55
C SER A 255 13.90 15.36 10.35
N ASP A 256 14.80 14.39 10.23
CA ASP A 256 15.01 13.35 11.22
C ASP A 256 16.22 13.72 12.07
N SER A 257 16.05 13.63 13.35
CA SER A 257 17.08 13.32 14.36
C SER A 257 16.44 12.41 15.38
#